data_2093f077c49982ac55f9469cbef84748
#
_entry.id   2093f077c49982ac55f9469cbef84748
#
_cell.length_a   1.000
_cell.length_b   1.000
_cell.length_c   1.000
_cell.angle_alpha   90.00
_cell.angle_beta   90.00
_cell.angle_gamma   90.00
#
_symmetry.space_group_name_H-M   'P 1'
#
loop_
_entity.id
_entity.type
_entity.pdbx_description
1 polymer ?
#
loop_
_entity_poly.entity_id
_entity_poly.type
_entity_poly.pdbx_seq_one_letter_code
_entity_poly.pdbx_strand_id
1 'polypeptide(L)'
;IYNNFCIIVAKANSTMKNNFLQEMHDRGYLNQCTELSKLGDICNKNSISGYIGFDCTAKSLHVGSLLQIMILRLMQKHGHKPIVLLGGGTTLIGDPSGKDTTRRILGQNEIKNNIKSIKRVFNKILDTSKKSTSPVYVNNADWLTKLNFIQFLRDIGSHFTINKMLT
;
A
#
# COMPACT_ATOMS: atom_id res chain seq x y z
N ILE A 1 11.45 -0.84 -12.95
CA ILE A 1 10.16 -1.30 -12.36
C ILE A 1 10.45 -1.61 -10.90
N TYR A 2 10.53 -0.60 -10.06
CA TYR A 2 10.63 -0.79 -8.61
C TYR A 2 9.30 -0.37 -7.99
N ASN A 3 8.44 -1.34 -7.69
CA ASN A 3 7.33 -1.13 -6.79
C ASN A 3 7.92 -0.98 -5.38
N ASN A 4 7.79 0.20 -4.79
CA ASN A 4 8.17 0.49 -3.42
C ASN A 4 7.28 -0.31 -2.45
N PHE A 5 7.59 -1.59 -2.32
CA PHE A 5 7.11 -2.41 -1.22
C PHE A 5 8.22 -2.44 -0.18
N CYS A 6 8.20 -1.49 0.75
CA CYS A 6 9.22 -1.41 1.79
C CYS A 6 8.84 -2.35 2.94
N ILE A 7 9.32 -3.59 2.88
CA ILE A 7 9.37 -4.52 4.02
C ILE A 7 10.84 -4.86 4.23
N ILE A 8 11.47 -4.45 5.33
CA ILE A 8 12.93 -4.57 5.59
C ILE A 8 13.26 -5.90 6.28
N VAL A 9 14.19 -6.69 5.74
CA VAL A 9 14.63 -8.00 6.27
C VAL A 9 15.70 -7.86 7.35
N ALA A 10 15.46 -8.50 8.50
CA ALA A 10 16.54 -9.07 9.28
C ALA A 10 16.59 -10.59 8.99
N LYS A 11 17.78 -11.18 8.80
CA LYS A 11 17.97 -12.64 8.80
C LYS A 11 17.44 -13.18 10.12
N ALA A 12 16.29 -13.83 10.10
CA ALA A 12 15.70 -14.42 11.29
C ALA A 12 15.78 -15.96 11.19
N ASN A 13 16.73 -16.55 11.89
CA ASN A 13 16.67 -17.91 12.38
C ASN A 13 15.76 -17.97 13.63
N SER A 14 14.54 -17.49 13.53
CA SER A 14 13.53 -17.68 14.60
C SER A 14 12.33 -18.38 13.97
N THR A 15 11.91 -19.47 14.58
CA THR A 15 10.66 -20.17 14.29
C THR A 15 9.52 -19.15 14.29
N MET A 16 9.03 -18.79 13.11
CA MET A 16 7.88 -17.91 12.97
C MET A 16 6.66 -18.65 13.53
N LYS A 17 6.16 -18.21 14.68
CA LYS A 17 4.96 -18.80 15.30
C LYS A 17 3.65 -18.27 14.69
N ASN A 18 3.72 -17.25 13.84
CA ASN A 18 2.54 -16.61 13.26
C ASN A 18 2.20 -17.17 11.89
N ASN A 19 1.01 -17.73 11.76
CA ASN A 19 0.54 -18.35 10.51
C ASN A 19 0.48 -17.36 9.33
N PHE A 20 0.18 -16.09 9.57
CA PHE A 20 0.15 -15.07 8.52
C PHE A 20 1.55 -14.79 7.95
N LEU A 21 2.52 -14.51 8.83
CA LEU A 21 3.90 -14.24 8.42
C LEU A 21 4.59 -15.48 7.84
N GLN A 22 4.26 -16.67 8.38
CA GLN A 22 4.75 -17.93 7.84
C GLN A 22 4.26 -18.13 6.39
N GLU A 23 2.96 -17.95 6.13
CA GLU A 23 2.42 -18.09 4.78
C GLU A 23 2.94 -16.99 3.83
N MET A 24 3.18 -15.77 4.33
CA MET A 24 3.86 -14.70 3.58
C MET A 24 5.27 -15.12 3.15
N HIS A 25 6.03 -15.72 4.07
CA HIS A 25 7.38 -16.22 3.82
C HIS A 25 7.36 -17.38 2.81
N ASP A 26 6.53 -18.39 3.05
CA ASP A 26 6.46 -19.61 2.22
C ASP A 26 6.03 -19.33 0.77
N ARG A 27 5.24 -18.26 0.57
CA ARG A 27 4.83 -17.78 -0.74
C ARG A 27 5.83 -16.81 -1.39
N GLY A 28 6.93 -16.49 -0.72
CA GLY A 28 7.93 -15.54 -1.21
C GLY A 28 7.45 -14.08 -1.21
N TYR A 29 6.41 -13.73 -0.44
CA TYR A 29 5.92 -12.35 -0.32
C TYR A 29 6.74 -11.53 0.66
N LEU A 30 7.44 -12.18 1.59
CA LEU A 30 8.24 -11.52 2.61
C LEU A 30 9.69 -11.39 2.11
N ASN A 31 10.04 -10.20 1.60
CA ASN A 31 11.40 -9.86 1.20
C ASN A 31 12.14 -9.09 2.30
N GLN A 32 11.52 -8.04 2.83
CA GLN A 32 12.11 -7.18 3.86
C GLN A 32 11.05 -6.80 4.91
N CYS A 33 11.45 -6.74 6.19
CA CYS A 33 10.59 -6.28 7.29
C CYS A 33 11.44 -5.55 8.33
N THR A 34 11.03 -4.35 8.73
CA THR A 34 11.79 -3.52 9.68
C THR A 34 11.94 -4.19 11.06
N GLU A 35 10.86 -4.80 11.58
CA GLU A 35 10.84 -5.45 12.89
C GLU A 35 9.99 -6.74 12.84
N LEU A 36 10.51 -7.77 12.17
CA LEU A 36 9.75 -9.00 11.91
C LEU A 36 9.25 -9.69 13.18
N SER A 37 10.10 -9.77 14.22
CA SER A 37 9.73 -10.42 15.50
C SER A 37 8.58 -9.69 16.16
N LYS A 38 8.66 -8.37 16.27
CA LYS A 38 7.64 -7.51 16.87
C LYS A 38 6.32 -7.55 16.09
N LEU A 39 6.41 -7.54 14.75
CA LEU A 39 5.24 -7.72 13.89
C LEU A 39 4.58 -9.08 14.14
N GLY A 40 5.37 -10.15 14.27
CA GLY A 40 4.87 -11.49 14.61
C GLY A 40 4.13 -11.51 15.93
N ASP A 41 4.68 -10.90 16.97
CA ASP A 41 4.06 -10.82 18.29
C ASP A 41 2.73 -10.06 18.25
N ILE A 42 2.66 -8.97 17.51
CA ILE A 42 1.44 -8.17 17.35
C ILE A 42 0.37 -8.96 16.58
N CYS A 43 0.74 -9.59 15.47
CA CYS A 43 -0.17 -10.40 14.65
C CYS A 43 -0.69 -11.63 15.39
N ASN A 44 0.08 -12.20 16.33
CA ASN A 44 -0.35 -13.32 17.16
C ASN A 44 -1.40 -12.94 18.20
N LYS A 45 -1.30 -11.72 18.73
CA LYS A 45 -2.15 -11.25 19.83
C LYS A 45 -3.42 -10.57 19.35
N ASN A 46 -3.36 -9.91 18.18
CA ASN A 46 -4.42 -9.01 17.74
C ASN A 46 -4.70 -9.15 16.24
N SER A 47 -5.94 -8.81 15.83
CA SER A 47 -6.22 -8.45 14.46
C SER A 47 -5.60 -7.07 14.18
N ILE A 48 -4.76 -6.99 13.15
CA ILE A 48 -4.12 -5.73 12.74
C ILE A 48 -4.76 -5.18 11.47
N SER A 49 -4.61 -3.89 11.25
CA SER A 49 -4.88 -3.26 9.97
C SER A 49 -3.56 -2.98 9.24
N GLY A 50 -3.52 -3.30 7.95
CA GLY A 50 -2.37 -3.00 7.09
C GLY A 50 -2.83 -2.44 5.76
N TYR A 51 -2.03 -1.58 5.13
CA TYR A 51 -2.39 -0.97 3.87
C TYR A 51 -1.36 -1.22 2.76
N ILE A 52 -1.86 -1.19 1.52
CA ILE A 52 -1.04 -1.14 0.32
C ILE A 52 -1.59 -0.03 -0.57
N GLY A 53 -0.68 0.79 -1.12
CA GLY A 53 -1.00 1.89 -2.03
C GLY A 53 -1.08 1.43 -3.48
N PHE A 54 -2.04 1.98 -4.22
CA PHE A 54 -2.26 1.70 -5.64
C PHE A 54 -2.46 3.00 -6.40
N ASP A 55 -1.65 3.23 -7.43
CA ASP A 55 -1.80 4.38 -8.32
C ASP A 55 -3.06 4.26 -9.18
N CYS A 56 -3.69 5.41 -9.41
CA CYS A 56 -4.93 5.52 -10.17
C CYS A 56 -4.71 6.02 -11.59
N THR A 57 -3.58 5.66 -12.21
CA THR A 57 -3.15 6.13 -13.52
C THR A 57 -3.87 5.48 -14.70
N ALA A 58 -4.55 4.34 -14.50
CA ALA A 58 -5.27 3.60 -15.53
C ALA A 58 -6.55 2.97 -14.98
N LYS A 59 -7.46 2.56 -15.87
CA LYS A 59 -8.72 1.85 -15.54
C LYS A 59 -8.50 0.41 -15.08
N SER A 60 -7.31 -0.16 -15.31
CA SER A 60 -6.94 -1.53 -14.96
C SER A 60 -5.62 -1.55 -14.19
N LEU A 61 -5.42 -2.62 -13.43
CA LEU A 61 -4.18 -2.92 -12.75
C LEU A 61 -3.36 -3.89 -13.59
N HIS A 62 -2.03 -3.76 -13.54
CA HIS A 62 -1.12 -4.71 -14.18
C HIS A 62 -0.88 -5.94 -13.28
N VAL A 63 -0.26 -6.98 -13.83
CA VAL A 63 -0.02 -8.25 -13.12
C VAL A 63 0.79 -8.08 -11.83
N GLY A 64 1.72 -7.12 -11.76
CA GLY A 64 2.47 -6.83 -10.53
C GLY A 64 1.58 -6.35 -9.37
N SER A 65 0.47 -5.67 -9.68
CA SER A 65 -0.50 -5.27 -8.65
C SER A 65 -1.30 -6.46 -8.12
N LEU A 66 -1.42 -7.57 -8.88
CA LEU A 66 -2.10 -8.77 -8.42
C LEU A 66 -1.41 -9.37 -7.19
N LEU A 67 -0.08 -9.40 -7.18
CA LEU A 67 0.69 -9.87 -6.04
C LEU A 67 0.35 -9.07 -4.77
N GLN A 68 0.28 -7.75 -4.88
CA GLN A 68 -0.09 -6.87 -3.79
C GLN A 68 -1.54 -7.12 -3.30
N ILE A 69 -2.47 -7.37 -4.23
CA ILE A 69 -3.86 -7.71 -3.89
C ILE A 69 -3.93 -9.07 -3.18
N MET A 70 -3.11 -10.04 -3.60
CA MET A 70 -3.03 -11.34 -2.93
C MET A 70 -2.51 -11.25 -1.51
N ILE A 71 -1.59 -10.32 -1.21
CA ILE A 71 -1.16 -10.03 0.17
C ILE A 71 -2.33 -9.49 1.01
N LEU A 72 -3.11 -8.55 0.48
CA LEU A 72 -4.32 -8.06 1.17
C LEU A 72 -5.35 -9.18 1.39
N ARG A 73 -5.50 -10.08 0.41
CA ARG A 73 -6.36 -11.25 0.56
C ARG A 73 -5.85 -12.23 1.63
N LEU A 74 -4.52 -12.38 1.73
CA LEU A 74 -3.90 -13.19 2.75
C LEU A 74 -4.12 -12.60 4.15
N MET A 75 -4.04 -11.27 4.30
CA MET A 75 -4.43 -10.60 5.55
C MET A 75 -5.85 -10.96 5.98
N GLN A 76 -6.81 -10.94 5.06
CA GLN A 76 -8.20 -11.34 5.35
C GLN A 76 -8.31 -12.80 5.79
N LYS A 77 -7.58 -13.70 5.10
CA LYS A 77 -7.55 -15.15 5.41
C LYS A 77 -7.13 -15.39 6.87
N HIS A 78 -6.19 -14.60 7.37
CA HIS A 78 -5.66 -14.69 8.74
C HIS A 78 -6.36 -13.76 9.75
N GLY A 79 -7.53 -13.22 9.40
CA GLY A 79 -8.34 -12.42 10.33
C GLY A 79 -7.89 -10.97 10.51
N HIS A 80 -6.99 -10.48 9.66
CA HIS A 80 -6.52 -9.10 9.65
C HIS A 80 -7.36 -8.23 8.72
N LYS A 81 -7.30 -6.91 8.92
CA LYS A 81 -8.10 -5.94 8.16
C LYS A 81 -7.26 -5.23 7.09
N PRO A 82 -7.48 -5.51 5.80
CA PRO A 82 -6.77 -4.82 4.74
C PRO A 82 -7.34 -3.43 4.48
N ILE A 83 -6.45 -2.49 4.18
CA ILE A 83 -6.78 -1.15 3.72
C ILE A 83 -6.22 -1.00 2.31
N VAL A 84 -7.09 -0.71 1.36
CA VAL A 84 -6.72 -0.37 -0.03
C VAL A 84 -6.56 1.14 -0.10
N LEU A 85 -5.30 1.60 -0.16
CA LEU A 85 -4.99 3.03 -0.29
C LEU A 85 -4.95 3.40 -1.77
N LEU A 86 -5.91 4.20 -2.21
CA LEU A 86 -6.00 4.71 -3.58
C LEU A 86 -5.23 6.02 -3.70
N GLY A 87 -4.26 6.04 -4.61
CA GLY A 87 -3.38 7.19 -4.85
C GLY A 87 -4.01 8.30 -5.69
N GLY A 88 -5.25 8.71 -5.40
CA GLY A 88 -5.92 9.76 -6.16
C GLY A 88 -5.21 11.12 -6.10
N GLY A 89 -4.69 11.51 -4.95
CA GLY A 89 -3.93 12.76 -4.76
C GLY A 89 -2.53 12.68 -5.38
N THR A 90 -1.80 11.60 -5.15
CA THR A 90 -0.47 11.40 -5.74
C THR A 90 -0.51 11.26 -7.26
N THR A 91 -1.56 10.65 -7.81
CA THR A 91 -1.77 10.58 -9.27
C THR A 91 -2.01 11.96 -9.90
N LEU A 92 -2.60 12.92 -9.16
CA LEU A 92 -2.76 14.31 -9.64
C LEU A 92 -1.41 15.03 -9.80
N ILE A 93 -0.42 14.72 -8.97
CA ILE A 93 0.92 15.31 -9.06
C ILE A 93 1.64 14.80 -10.30
N GLY A 94 1.44 13.54 -10.68
CA GLY A 94 2.14 12.89 -11.78
C GLY A 94 3.56 12.49 -11.35
N ASP A 95 3.76 11.22 -11.01
CA ASP A 95 5.10 10.71 -10.69
C ASP A 95 5.93 10.49 -11.97
N PRO A 96 7.06 11.20 -12.17
CA PRO A 96 7.92 11.06 -13.33
C PRO A 96 8.82 9.83 -13.28
N SER A 97 8.82 9.05 -12.18
CA SER A 97 9.79 7.98 -11.95
C SER A 97 9.81 6.93 -13.08
N GLY A 98 10.98 6.77 -13.69
CA GLY A 98 11.31 5.69 -14.62
C GLY A 98 10.97 5.90 -16.09
N LYS A 99 10.65 7.12 -16.55
CA LYS A 99 10.49 7.42 -17.99
C LYS A 99 10.98 8.84 -18.31
N ASP A 100 11.79 8.97 -19.35
CA ASP A 100 12.31 10.25 -19.86
C ASP A 100 11.24 11.13 -20.56
N THR A 101 10.01 10.63 -20.68
CA THR A 101 8.90 11.39 -21.30
C THR A 101 7.96 11.88 -20.22
N THR A 102 7.63 13.17 -20.25
CA THR A 102 6.60 13.80 -19.43
C THR A 102 5.30 12.99 -19.49
N ARG A 103 4.92 12.36 -18.36
CA ARG A 103 3.62 11.67 -18.27
C ARG A 103 2.50 12.68 -18.45
N ARG A 104 1.50 12.34 -19.26
CA ARG A 104 0.26 13.10 -19.38
C ARG A 104 -0.34 13.30 -17.98
N ILE A 105 -0.52 14.54 -17.59
CA ILE A 105 -1.23 14.88 -16.34
C ILE A 105 -2.70 14.50 -16.51
N LEU A 106 -3.18 13.62 -15.63
CA LEU A 106 -4.56 13.15 -15.66
C LEU A 106 -5.49 14.15 -14.97
N GLY A 107 -6.65 14.39 -15.60
CA GLY A 107 -7.70 15.22 -14.99
C GLY A 107 -8.42 14.50 -13.83
N GLN A 108 -8.98 15.27 -12.90
CA GLN A 108 -9.70 14.73 -11.73
C GLN A 108 -10.81 13.74 -12.10
N ASN A 109 -11.56 14.00 -13.17
CA ASN A 109 -12.65 13.12 -13.61
C ASN A 109 -12.12 11.78 -14.15
N GLU A 110 -10.99 11.80 -14.83
CA GLU A 110 -10.33 10.58 -15.32
C GLU A 110 -9.84 9.72 -14.15
N ILE A 111 -9.20 10.35 -13.16
CA ILE A 111 -8.76 9.67 -11.93
C ILE A 111 -9.95 9.06 -11.16
N LYS A 112 -11.07 9.80 -11.01
CA LYS A 112 -12.29 9.27 -10.39
C LYS A 112 -12.83 8.04 -11.13
N ASN A 113 -12.81 8.04 -12.46
CA ASN A 113 -13.25 6.90 -13.27
C ASN A 113 -12.30 5.71 -13.14
N ASN A 114 -10.99 5.96 -13.10
CA ASN A 114 -9.98 4.93 -12.86
C ASN A 114 -10.19 4.28 -11.48
N ILE A 115 -10.38 5.08 -10.43
CA ILE A 115 -10.68 4.60 -9.07
C ILE A 115 -11.90 3.68 -9.05
N LYS A 116 -13.00 4.07 -9.73
CA LYS A 116 -14.20 3.22 -9.82
C LYS A 116 -13.90 1.87 -10.48
N SER A 117 -13.11 1.88 -11.55
CA SER A 117 -12.75 0.65 -12.28
C SER A 117 -11.83 -0.25 -11.45
N ILE A 118 -10.82 0.33 -10.79
CA ILE A 118 -9.90 -0.39 -9.91
C ILE A 118 -10.64 -1.02 -8.73
N LYS A 119 -11.57 -0.30 -8.09
CA LYS A 119 -12.40 -0.85 -7.00
C LYS A 119 -13.20 -2.09 -7.42
N ARG A 120 -13.66 -2.16 -8.67
CA ARG A 120 -14.33 -3.37 -9.17
C ARG A 120 -13.39 -4.58 -9.22
N VAL A 121 -12.11 -4.37 -9.52
CA VAL A 121 -11.11 -5.46 -9.51
C VAL A 121 -10.90 -5.95 -8.08
N PHE A 122 -10.71 -5.05 -7.12
CA PHE A 122 -10.57 -5.44 -5.72
C PHE A 122 -11.77 -6.22 -5.20
N ASN A 123 -12.99 -5.77 -5.49
CA ASN A 123 -14.23 -6.42 -5.04
C ASN A 123 -14.43 -7.82 -5.64
N LYS A 124 -13.73 -8.17 -6.72
CA LYS A 124 -13.74 -9.55 -7.26
C LYS A 124 -12.80 -10.49 -6.51
N ILE A 125 -11.77 -9.96 -5.87
CA ILE A 125 -10.68 -10.75 -5.26
C ILE A 125 -10.78 -10.72 -3.73
N LEU A 126 -11.05 -9.56 -3.16
CA LEU A 126 -11.14 -9.37 -1.71
C LEU A 126 -12.54 -9.77 -1.21
N ASP A 127 -12.57 -10.42 -0.06
CA ASP A 127 -13.81 -10.83 0.60
C ASP A 127 -14.46 -9.64 1.30
N THR A 128 -15.71 -9.36 0.94
CA THR A 128 -16.52 -8.29 1.55
C THR A 128 -17.62 -8.83 2.48
N SER A 129 -17.73 -10.14 2.64
CA SER A 129 -18.81 -10.77 3.40
C SER A 129 -18.68 -10.58 4.91
N LYS A 130 -17.46 -10.57 5.43
CA LYS A 130 -17.18 -10.46 6.88
C LYS A 130 -16.79 -9.03 7.24
N LYS A 131 -17.62 -8.31 8.00
CA LYS A 131 -17.37 -6.91 8.41
C LYS A 131 -16.01 -6.69 9.09
N SER A 132 -15.54 -7.65 9.89
CA SER A 132 -14.25 -7.54 10.60
C SER A 132 -13.03 -7.50 9.67
N THR A 133 -13.05 -8.27 8.58
CA THR A 133 -11.94 -8.40 7.63
C THR A 133 -12.25 -7.76 6.26
N SER A 134 -13.45 -7.19 6.07
CA SER A 134 -13.81 -6.48 4.84
C SER A 134 -12.82 -5.34 4.56
N PRO A 135 -12.41 -5.15 3.28
CA PRO A 135 -11.44 -4.13 2.93
C PRO A 135 -11.98 -2.71 3.18
N VAL A 136 -11.12 -1.84 3.67
CA VAL A 136 -11.40 -0.41 3.78
C VAL A 136 -10.76 0.29 2.58
N TYR A 137 -11.51 1.10 1.86
CA TYR A 137 -11.01 1.90 0.75
C TYR A 137 -10.78 3.33 1.20
N VAL A 138 -9.54 3.79 1.10
CA VAL A 138 -9.12 5.15 1.48
C VAL A 138 -8.49 5.82 0.26
N ASN A 139 -8.78 7.09 0.05
CA ASN A 139 -8.20 7.88 -1.03
C ASN A 139 -7.30 8.97 -0.44
N ASN A 140 -6.01 8.98 -0.79
CA ASN A 140 -5.09 9.98 -0.26
C ASN A 140 -5.43 11.42 -0.71
N ALA A 141 -6.21 11.61 -1.78
CA ALA A 141 -6.74 12.91 -2.15
C ALA A 141 -7.58 13.56 -1.05
N ASP A 142 -8.26 12.75 -0.20
CA ASP A 142 -9.17 13.26 0.83
C ASP A 142 -8.47 14.14 1.86
N TRP A 143 -7.16 13.96 2.06
CA TRP A 143 -6.33 14.77 2.96
C TRP A 143 -5.24 15.55 2.23
N LEU A 144 -4.56 15.01 1.21
CA LEU A 144 -3.46 15.69 0.54
C LEU A 144 -3.88 17.00 -0.12
N THR A 145 -5.09 17.05 -0.69
CA THR A 145 -5.61 18.27 -1.35
C THR A 145 -5.99 19.38 -0.37
N LYS A 146 -6.05 19.07 0.93
CA LYS A 146 -6.40 20.03 1.99
C LYS A 146 -5.19 20.58 2.72
N LEU A 147 -3.99 20.05 2.46
CA LEU A 147 -2.76 20.49 3.12
C LEU A 147 -2.37 21.89 2.64
N ASN A 148 -2.08 22.78 3.59
CA ASN A 148 -1.43 24.04 3.30
C ASN A 148 0.06 23.77 3.03
N PHE A 149 0.58 24.22 1.89
CA PHE A 149 1.94 23.95 1.46
C PHE A 149 3.00 24.46 2.44
N ILE A 150 2.89 25.70 2.89
CA ILE A 150 3.84 26.30 3.84
C ILE A 150 3.81 25.59 5.19
N GLN A 151 2.61 25.30 5.68
CA GLN A 151 2.45 24.58 6.94
C GLN A 151 3.02 23.15 6.84
N PHE A 152 2.75 22.44 5.73
CA PHE A 152 3.31 21.12 5.47
C PHE A 152 4.85 21.14 5.45
N LEU A 153 5.46 22.09 4.76
CA LEU A 153 6.93 22.25 4.74
C LEU A 153 7.50 22.51 6.13
N ARG A 154 6.83 23.34 6.93
CA ARG A 154 7.27 23.65 8.29
C ARG A 154 7.13 22.45 9.21
N ASP A 155 5.98 21.79 9.22
CA ASP A 155 5.64 20.79 10.24
C ASP A 155 6.16 19.39 9.88
N ILE A 156 6.27 19.08 8.60
CA ILE A 156 6.73 17.77 8.10
C ILE A 156 8.08 17.87 7.40
N GLY A 157 8.27 18.86 6.52
CA GLY A 157 9.48 19.01 5.72
C GLY A 157 10.74 19.20 6.58
N SER A 158 10.62 19.85 7.74
CA SER A 158 11.72 20.03 8.69
C SER A 158 12.32 18.71 9.21
N HIS A 159 11.58 17.61 9.18
CA HIS A 159 12.05 16.28 9.61
C HIS A 159 12.79 15.51 8.52
N PHE A 160 12.79 16.01 7.27
CA PHE A 160 13.43 15.39 6.13
C PHE A 160 14.59 16.26 5.63
N THR A 161 15.80 15.72 5.64
CA THR A 161 16.96 16.33 5.01
C THR A 161 17.21 15.70 3.65
N ILE A 162 17.80 16.46 2.70
CA ILE A 162 18.17 15.95 1.37
C ILE A 162 19.06 14.70 1.50
N ASN A 163 20.03 14.71 2.39
CA ASN A 163 20.91 13.56 2.62
C ASN A 163 20.13 12.31 3.07
N LYS A 164 19.12 12.47 3.93
CA LYS A 164 18.29 11.37 4.41
C LYS A 164 17.33 10.82 3.33
N MET A 165 17.02 11.62 2.31
CA MET A 165 16.19 11.18 1.18
C MET A 165 17.00 10.51 0.07
N LEU A 166 18.33 10.74 0.02
CA LEU A 166 19.24 10.18 -0.99
C LEU A 166 19.91 8.86 -0.54
N THR A 167 19.77 8.45 0.70
CA THR A 167 20.22 7.16 1.26
C THR A 167 19.11 6.12 1.21
#